data_9d0911f434af46b17b48897ff476901a
#
_entry.id   9d0911f434af46b17b48897ff476901a
#
_cell.length_a   1.000
_cell.length_b   1.000
_cell.length_c   1.000
_cell.angle_alpha   90.00
_cell.angle_beta   90.00
_cell.angle_gamma   90.00
#
_symmetry.space_group_name_H-M   'P 1'
#
loop_
_entity.id
_entity.type
_entity.pdbx_description
1 polymer ?
#
loop_
_entity_poly.entity_id
_entity_poly.type
_entity_poly.pdbx_seq_one_letter_code
_entity_poly.pdbx_strand_id
1 'polypeptide(L)'
;MASLIIGHGGILDVLRSKVPEQRWRVPAGEDFAAQADFLTRHPVRPGRQGIVFTNLPGNWMPVADAGWTIYWIDRGQIPIGAQALPEYFMDRSITDFVHEFWRIQTIDKRLVGDIILNRTRQTAPMIIVTSNTGGVGKTVSSRRLCERAREKGLRPLLIDGNMRQSSQRSFFDPGQRMPARTIADWRPGMAAQYGANSGRMFNIGYDVSFAPPAGAMVSWDHYRAYIEEARKLWDFVVLDLDRISADDLQDSNTAAGGMVVPYVLAGDLCLVIVKAGVQTQGDVLNLLSAFPRYGLPRECIGIKDTVPVGMTDYRPLDYSRYGIFLGVEYQTVEAGNLIASGKSNWADSNLDLAREQTLEWVLPDKGFEPAKFEVKKKKGWFHRG
;
A
#
# COMPACT_ATOMS: atom_id res chain seq x y z
N MET A 1 10.62 3.43 -20.79
CA MET A 1 11.81 3.71 -19.99
C MET A 1 12.54 2.41 -19.76
N ALA A 2 13.87 2.41 -19.75
CA ALA A 2 14.68 1.28 -19.33
C ALA A 2 15.57 1.73 -18.18
N SER A 3 15.56 1.00 -17.07
CA SER A 3 16.47 1.22 -15.94
C SER A 3 17.30 -0.05 -15.76
N LEU A 4 18.59 0.10 -15.65
CA LEU A 4 19.55 -0.99 -15.51
C LEU A 4 20.38 -0.78 -14.25
N ILE A 5 20.72 -1.86 -13.57
CA ILE A 5 21.58 -1.86 -12.40
C ILE A 5 22.79 -2.71 -12.73
N ILE A 6 23.96 -2.07 -12.76
CA ILE A 6 25.21 -2.66 -13.19
C ILE A 6 26.25 -2.49 -12.10
N GLY A 7 26.82 -3.60 -11.63
CA GLY A 7 27.76 -3.63 -10.50
C GLY A 7 27.23 -4.47 -9.33
N HIS A 8 27.88 -4.45 -8.19
CA HIS A 8 27.60 -5.30 -7.03
C HIS A 8 27.68 -4.58 -5.70
N GLY A 9 27.01 -5.15 -4.71
CA GLY A 9 27.11 -4.79 -3.30
C GLY A 9 26.31 -3.56 -2.88
N GLY A 10 26.08 -3.43 -1.59
CA GLY A 10 25.47 -2.28 -0.94
C GLY A 10 24.14 -1.84 -1.54
N ILE A 11 24.07 -0.58 -1.95
CA ILE A 11 22.88 0.06 -2.54
C ILE A 11 22.40 -0.65 -3.81
N LEU A 12 23.30 -1.17 -4.65
CA LEU A 12 22.91 -1.81 -5.91
C LEU A 12 22.15 -3.11 -5.69
N ASP A 13 22.51 -3.90 -4.68
CA ASP A 13 21.82 -5.15 -4.37
C ASP A 13 20.42 -4.87 -3.81
N VAL A 14 20.27 -3.81 -3.03
CA VAL A 14 18.96 -3.36 -2.58
C VAL A 14 18.13 -2.83 -3.75
N LEU A 15 18.70 -2.05 -4.64
CA LEU A 15 18.00 -1.61 -5.85
C LEU A 15 17.54 -2.80 -6.70
N ARG A 16 18.37 -3.83 -6.89
CA ARG A 16 17.97 -5.07 -7.61
C ARG A 16 16.80 -5.78 -6.96
N SER A 17 16.76 -5.79 -5.63
CA SER A 17 15.65 -6.42 -4.90
C SER A 17 14.33 -5.63 -5.03
N LYS A 18 14.40 -4.36 -5.40
CA LYS A 18 13.25 -3.43 -5.46
C LYS A 18 12.82 -3.09 -6.89
N VAL A 19 13.75 -3.10 -7.83
CA VAL A 19 13.47 -2.84 -9.24
C VAL A 19 13.17 -4.17 -9.92
N PRO A 20 12.00 -4.35 -10.57
CA PRO A 20 11.69 -5.58 -11.30
C PRO A 20 12.78 -5.86 -12.34
N GLU A 21 13.23 -7.11 -12.41
CA GLU A 21 14.14 -7.54 -13.47
C GLU A 21 13.57 -7.15 -14.83
N GLN A 22 14.22 -6.21 -15.47
CA GLN A 22 13.83 -5.84 -16.80
C GLN A 22 14.25 -6.94 -17.78
N ARG A 23 13.45 -7.15 -18.82
CA ARG A 23 13.64 -8.15 -19.88
C ARG A 23 14.92 -7.99 -20.69
N TRP A 24 15.82 -7.14 -20.27
CA TRP A 24 17.11 -6.92 -20.91
C TRP A 24 18.12 -7.87 -20.28
N ARG A 25 18.56 -8.84 -21.04
CA ARG A 25 19.72 -9.64 -20.67
C ARG A 25 20.96 -8.78 -20.87
N VAL A 26 21.30 -8.01 -19.88
CA VAL A 26 22.60 -7.39 -19.79
C VAL A 26 23.62 -8.54 -19.63
N PRO A 27 24.77 -8.51 -20.31
CA PRO A 27 25.80 -9.53 -20.14
C PRO A 27 26.10 -9.73 -18.65
N ALA A 28 26.10 -10.97 -18.19
CA ALA A 28 26.47 -11.27 -16.82
C ALA A 28 27.96 -10.98 -16.64
N GLY A 29 28.33 -10.19 -15.66
CA GLY A 29 29.72 -9.94 -15.31
C GLY A 29 29.97 -8.53 -14.77
N GLU A 30 31.09 -8.40 -14.09
CA GLU A 30 31.61 -7.13 -13.56
C GLU A 30 32.51 -6.38 -14.56
N ASP A 31 32.62 -6.87 -15.78
CA ASP A 31 33.45 -6.26 -16.80
C ASP A 31 32.78 -5.00 -17.35
N PHE A 32 33.32 -3.86 -16.97
CA PHE A 32 32.90 -2.56 -17.49
C PHE A 32 32.89 -2.51 -19.02
N ALA A 33 33.90 -3.06 -19.68
CA ALA A 33 34.04 -2.98 -21.13
C ALA A 33 32.89 -3.72 -21.83
N ALA A 34 32.53 -4.91 -21.36
CA ALA A 34 31.42 -5.69 -21.90
C ALA A 34 30.06 -4.98 -21.67
N GLN A 35 29.86 -4.36 -20.51
CA GLN A 35 28.65 -3.64 -20.19
C GLN A 35 28.50 -2.36 -21.04
N ALA A 36 29.57 -1.58 -21.15
CA ALA A 36 29.58 -0.35 -21.93
C ALA A 36 29.39 -0.63 -23.43
N ASP A 37 30.03 -1.66 -23.98
CA ASP A 37 29.87 -2.10 -25.36
C ASP A 37 28.42 -2.52 -25.64
N PHE A 38 27.85 -3.32 -24.75
CA PHE A 38 26.44 -3.73 -24.86
C PHE A 38 25.51 -2.52 -24.93
N LEU A 39 25.61 -1.58 -23.98
CA LEU A 39 24.74 -0.41 -23.91
C LEU A 39 24.92 0.54 -25.09
N THR A 40 26.12 0.72 -25.57
CA THR A 40 26.44 1.53 -26.76
C THR A 40 25.79 0.95 -28.01
N ARG A 41 25.76 -0.38 -28.16
CA ARG A 41 25.05 -1.05 -29.25
C ARG A 41 23.53 -1.05 -29.14
N HIS A 42 23.01 -0.70 -27.95
CA HIS A 42 21.58 -0.61 -27.70
C HIS A 42 21.20 0.83 -27.27
N PRO A 43 21.29 1.81 -28.17
CA PRO A 43 21.04 3.20 -27.83
C PRO A 43 19.59 3.42 -27.41
N VAL A 44 19.39 4.41 -26.55
CA VAL A 44 18.06 4.83 -26.12
C VAL A 44 17.31 5.44 -27.30
N ARG A 45 16.12 4.94 -27.60
CA ARG A 45 15.29 5.46 -28.70
C ARG A 45 14.86 6.91 -28.44
N PRO A 46 14.76 7.76 -29.47
CA PRO A 46 14.24 9.12 -29.33
C PRO A 46 12.90 9.15 -28.58
N GLY A 47 12.76 10.07 -27.62
CA GLY A 47 11.58 10.20 -26.80
C GLY A 47 11.44 9.15 -25.66
N ARG A 48 12.46 8.31 -25.49
CA ARG A 48 12.56 7.37 -24.34
C ARG A 48 13.66 7.82 -23.39
N GLN A 49 13.58 7.36 -22.15
CA GLN A 49 14.65 7.55 -21.16
C GLN A 49 15.27 6.20 -20.85
N GLY A 50 16.59 6.16 -20.81
CA GLY A 50 17.37 5.02 -20.36
C GLY A 50 18.27 5.46 -19.19
N ILE A 51 18.29 4.69 -18.12
CA ILE A 51 19.01 5.02 -16.90
C ILE A 51 19.85 3.83 -16.48
N VAL A 52 21.07 4.10 -16.06
CA VAL A 52 22.00 3.12 -15.51
C VAL A 52 22.42 3.57 -14.12
N PHE A 53 22.29 2.69 -13.14
CA PHE A 53 22.89 2.84 -11.82
C PHE A 53 24.10 1.92 -11.73
N THR A 54 25.26 2.47 -11.38
CA THR A 54 26.49 1.69 -11.41
C THR A 54 27.50 2.14 -10.37
N ASN A 55 28.32 1.21 -9.93
CA ASN A 55 29.56 1.42 -9.20
C ASN A 55 30.78 0.84 -9.93
N LEU A 56 30.63 0.48 -11.21
CA LEU A 56 31.76 0.01 -12.01
C LEU A 56 32.56 1.19 -12.55
N PRO A 57 33.84 1.33 -12.16
CA PRO A 57 34.68 2.41 -12.66
C PRO A 57 34.99 2.22 -14.14
N GLY A 58 35.00 3.32 -14.89
CA GLY A 58 35.32 3.29 -16.30
C GLY A 58 34.90 4.58 -17.03
N ASN A 59 35.12 4.64 -18.33
CA ASN A 59 34.66 5.76 -19.16
C ASN A 59 33.25 5.51 -19.71
N TRP A 60 32.24 6.10 -19.07
CA TRP A 60 30.84 5.96 -19.45
C TRP A 60 30.38 6.93 -20.55
N MET A 61 31.28 7.81 -21.05
CA MET A 61 30.89 8.79 -22.09
C MET A 61 30.25 8.15 -23.33
N PRO A 62 30.78 7.05 -23.90
CA PRO A 62 30.16 6.42 -25.08
C PRO A 62 28.72 5.93 -24.81
N VAL A 63 28.45 5.51 -23.57
CA VAL A 63 27.10 5.08 -23.14
C VAL A 63 26.19 6.28 -22.96
N ALA A 64 26.70 7.38 -22.42
CA ALA A 64 25.97 8.64 -22.32
C ALA A 64 25.63 9.22 -23.70
N ASP A 65 26.57 9.17 -24.64
CA ASP A 65 26.36 9.58 -26.05
C ASP A 65 25.31 8.72 -26.76
N ALA A 66 25.15 7.46 -26.34
CA ALA A 66 24.09 6.57 -26.81
C ALA A 66 22.70 6.86 -26.16
N GLY A 67 22.60 7.95 -25.38
CA GLY A 67 21.37 8.46 -24.78
C GLY A 67 21.02 7.89 -23.40
N TRP A 68 21.94 7.16 -22.77
CA TRP A 68 21.77 6.66 -21.42
C TRP A 68 22.19 7.71 -20.39
N THR A 69 21.41 7.87 -19.34
CA THR A 69 21.79 8.64 -18.15
C THR A 69 22.43 7.71 -17.14
N ILE A 70 23.67 7.98 -16.74
CA ILE A 70 24.43 7.11 -15.85
C ILE A 70 24.55 7.79 -14.48
N TYR A 71 24.08 7.12 -13.43
CA TYR A 71 24.24 7.55 -12.05
C TYR A 71 25.30 6.70 -11.35
N TRP A 72 26.32 7.40 -10.82
CA TRP A 72 27.35 6.82 -10.00
C TRP A 72 26.87 6.68 -8.55
N ILE A 73 26.98 5.47 -7.99
CA ILE A 73 26.38 5.11 -6.70
C ILE A 73 27.42 4.91 -5.60
N ASP A 74 28.67 5.07 -5.87
CA ASP A 74 29.71 4.89 -4.87
C ASP A 74 30.27 6.23 -4.37
N ARG A 75 30.91 6.18 -3.18
CA ARG A 75 31.68 7.31 -2.63
C ARG A 75 33.04 7.31 -3.29
N GLY A 76 33.31 8.25 -4.14
CA GLY A 76 34.60 8.36 -4.80
C GLY A 76 34.56 9.27 -6.01
N GLN A 77 35.64 9.23 -6.79
CA GLN A 77 35.70 10.01 -8.00
C GLN A 77 34.67 9.51 -9.03
N ILE A 78 33.82 10.43 -9.46
CA ILE A 78 32.78 10.14 -10.46
C ILE A 78 33.44 9.85 -11.78
N PRO A 79 33.15 8.70 -12.42
CA PRO A 79 33.67 8.38 -13.74
C PRO A 79 33.22 9.36 -14.83
N ILE A 80 34.04 9.50 -15.87
CA ILE A 80 33.72 10.33 -17.04
C ILE A 80 32.43 9.78 -17.68
N GLY A 81 31.47 10.67 -17.95
CA GLY A 81 30.17 10.32 -18.55
C GLY A 81 29.10 9.87 -17.54
N ALA A 82 29.47 9.70 -16.29
CA ALA A 82 28.49 9.46 -15.20
C ALA A 82 28.17 10.77 -14.45
N GLN A 83 27.03 10.81 -13.79
CA GLN A 83 26.59 11.89 -12.93
C GLN A 83 26.61 11.44 -11.47
N ALA A 84 26.93 12.37 -10.55
CA ALA A 84 26.71 12.13 -9.15
C ALA A 84 25.21 11.90 -8.91
N LEU A 85 24.89 11.00 -7.98
CA LEU A 85 23.60 11.11 -7.31
C LEU A 85 23.55 12.48 -6.63
N PRO A 86 22.40 13.19 -6.71
CA PRO A 86 22.21 14.41 -5.94
C PRO A 86 22.62 14.20 -4.47
N GLU A 87 23.34 15.14 -3.88
CA GLU A 87 23.90 15.00 -2.52
C GLU A 87 22.87 14.56 -1.48
N TYR A 88 21.64 15.02 -1.60
CA TYR A 88 20.58 14.65 -0.69
C TYR A 88 20.20 13.15 -0.74
N PHE A 89 20.62 12.40 -1.75
CA PHE A 89 20.47 10.95 -1.77
C PHE A 89 21.56 10.22 -0.99
N MET A 90 22.73 10.82 -0.84
CA MET A 90 23.86 10.18 -0.17
C MET A 90 23.70 10.13 1.36
N ASP A 91 22.92 11.08 1.93
CA ASP A 91 22.66 11.18 3.36
C ASP A 91 21.32 10.55 3.79
N ARG A 92 20.55 10.06 2.84
CA ARG A 92 19.25 9.45 3.07
C ARG A 92 19.28 7.93 3.01
N SER A 93 18.23 7.32 3.55
CA SER A 93 18.05 5.88 3.42
C SER A 93 17.91 5.47 1.96
N ILE A 94 18.29 4.24 1.64
CA ILE A 94 18.08 3.66 0.30
C ILE A 94 16.63 3.78 -0.16
N THR A 95 15.71 3.77 0.77
CA THR A 95 14.29 3.95 0.53
C THR A 95 13.97 5.34 0.01
N ASP A 96 14.54 6.38 0.63
CA ASP A 96 14.38 7.76 0.16
C ASP A 96 14.94 7.94 -1.26
N PHE A 97 16.08 7.30 -1.54
CA PHE A 97 16.66 7.28 -2.87
C PHE A 97 15.72 6.66 -3.90
N VAL A 98 15.19 5.46 -3.64
CA VAL A 98 14.26 4.80 -4.54
C VAL A 98 13.03 5.66 -4.78
N HIS A 99 12.52 6.32 -3.75
CA HIS A 99 11.33 7.19 -3.85
C HIS A 99 11.58 8.45 -4.65
N GLU A 100 12.66 9.17 -4.36
CA GLU A 100 12.98 10.39 -5.06
C GLU A 100 13.32 10.10 -6.52
N PHE A 101 14.01 9.01 -6.79
CA PHE A 101 14.23 8.52 -8.15
C PHE A 101 12.92 8.30 -8.89
N TRP A 102 11.97 7.60 -8.28
CA TRP A 102 10.66 7.37 -8.88
C TRP A 102 9.83 8.65 -8.96
N ARG A 103 9.92 9.53 -7.98
CA ARG A 103 9.26 10.85 -8.02
C ARG A 103 9.74 11.71 -9.19
N ILE A 104 11.02 11.74 -9.43
CA ILE A 104 11.62 12.47 -10.58
C ILE A 104 11.20 11.82 -11.90
N GLN A 105 11.01 10.51 -11.91
CA GLN A 105 10.58 9.73 -13.07
C GLN A 105 9.05 9.70 -13.25
N THR A 106 8.28 10.20 -12.31
CA THR A 106 6.81 10.17 -12.33
C THR A 106 6.21 11.05 -13.39
N ILE A 107 6.41 10.74 -14.57
CA ILE A 107 5.63 11.31 -15.67
C ILE A 107 4.52 10.36 -16.09
N ASP A 108 4.51 9.13 -15.63
CA ASP A 108 3.42 8.20 -15.94
C ASP A 108 2.89 7.51 -14.69
N LYS A 109 1.72 7.95 -14.21
CA LYS A 109 0.99 7.30 -13.11
C LYS A 109 0.75 5.80 -13.35
N ARG A 110 0.71 5.37 -14.62
CA ARG A 110 0.60 3.97 -15.02
C ARG A 110 1.88 3.20 -14.68
N LEU A 111 3.04 3.84 -14.83
CA LEU A 111 4.31 3.17 -14.56
C LEU A 111 4.51 2.89 -13.07
N VAL A 112 4.07 3.79 -12.19
CA VAL A 112 4.10 3.55 -10.73
C VAL A 112 3.10 2.46 -10.38
N GLY A 113 1.90 2.48 -10.95
CA GLY A 113 0.95 1.38 -10.87
C GLY A 113 1.57 0.06 -11.35
N ASP A 114 2.22 0.05 -12.51
CA ASP A 114 2.86 -1.13 -13.08
C ASP A 114 4.07 -1.62 -12.27
N ILE A 115 4.78 -0.78 -11.56
CA ILE A 115 5.92 -1.18 -10.70
C ILE A 115 5.43 -1.73 -9.37
N ILE A 116 4.43 -1.12 -8.78
CA ILE A 116 3.75 -1.64 -7.60
C ILE A 116 3.06 -2.97 -7.94
N LEU A 117 2.51 -3.09 -9.16
CA LEU A 117 1.78 -4.26 -9.65
C LEU A 117 2.65 -5.32 -10.33
N ASN A 118 3.79 -4.94 -10.94
CA ASN A 118 4.77 -5.86 -11.54
C ASN A 118 5.82 -6.41 -10.54
N ARG A 119 5.58 -6.36 -9.28
CA ARG A 119 6.03 -7.47 -8.46
C ARG A 119 5.55 -8.70 -9.21
N THR A 120 6.49 -9.45 -9.77
CA THR A 120 6.20 -10.75 -10.36
C THR A 120 5.11 -11.39 -9.54
N ARG A 121 3.92 -11.58 -10.12
CA ARG A 121 2.64 -11.91 -9.46
C ARG A 121 2.66 -13.29 -8.78
N GLN A 122 3.64 -13.52 -7.93
CA GLN A 122 3.69 -14.71 -7.08
C GLN A 122 2.89 -14.54 -5.78
N THR A 123 2.55 -13.29 -5.42
CA THR A 123 1.83 -13.03 -4.18
C THR A 123 0.69 -12.03 -4.39
N ALA A 124 -0.41 -12.24 -3.68
CA ALA A 124 -1.58 -11.36 -3.73
C ALA A 124 -1.24 -9.92 -3.30
N PRO A 125 -1.82 -8.90 -3.94
CA PRO A 125 -1.77 -7.53 -3.44
C PRO A 125 -2.38 -7.44 -2.04
N MET A 126 -1.82 -6.54 -1.22
CA MET A 126 -2.28 -6.33 0.14
C MET A 126 -2.53 -4.84 0.39
N ILE A 127 -3.57 -4.56 1.17
CA ILE A 127 -3.83 -3.26 1.75
C ILE A 127 -3.88 -3.35 3.26
N ILE A 128 -3.18 -2.45 3.91
CA ILE A 128 -3.23 -2.26 5.37
C ILE A 128 -4.24 -1.16 5.64
N VAL A 129 -5.23 -1.41 6.49
CA VAL A 129 -6.23 -0.43 6.88
C VAL A 129 -5.96 -0.02 8.33
N THR A 130 -5.69 1.26 8.55
CA THR A 130 -5.37 1.80 9.86
C THR A 130 -5.89 3.23 10.07
N SER A 131 -5.62 3.82 11.21
CA SER A 131 -5.92 5.21 11.55
C SER A 131 -5.12 5.65 12.79
N ASN A 132 -5.11 6.93 13.08
CA ASN A 132 -4.55 7.45 14.33
C ASN A 132 -5.54 7.41 15.52
N THR A 133 -6.82 7.15 15.25
CA THR A 133 -7.85 7.18 16.30
C THR A 133 -8.82 5.99 16.22
N GLY A 134 -9.49 5.70 17.32
CA GLY A 134 -10.51 4.65 17.39
C GLY A 134 -11.86 5.09 16.84
N GLY A 135 -12.72 4.11 16.49
CA GLY A 135 -14.11 4.37 16.12
C GLY A 135 -14.33 5.10 14.79
N VAL A 136 -13.34 5.08 13.89
CA VAL A 136 -13.41 5.75 12.59
C VAL A 136 -13.92 4.87 11.46
N GLY A 137 -14.27 3.60 11.74
CA GLY A 137 -14.81 2.69 10.74
C GLY A 137 -13.78 1.79 10.05
N LYS A 138 -12.55 1.63 10.57
CA LYS A 138 -11.52 0.72 10.01
C LYS A 138 -12.07 -0.66 9.71
N THR A 139 -12.56 -1.34 10.74
CA THR A 139 -13.09 -2.71 10.68
C THR A 139 -14.20 -2.86 9.66
N VAL A 140 -15.13 -1.90 9.59
CA VAL A 140 -16.20 -1.89 8.59
C VAL A 140 -15.64 -1.68 7.18
N SER A 141 -14.70 -0.74 7.01
CA SER A 141 -14.05 -0.50 5.71
C SER A 141 -13.28 -1.74 5.23
N SER A 142 -12.53 -2.40 6.11
CA SER A 142 -11.79 -3.63 5.79
C SER A 142 -12.73 -4.75 5.30
N ARG A 143 -13.88 -4.92 5.96
CA ARG A 143 -14.90 -5.88 5.54
C ARG A 143 -15.51 -5.53 4.18
N ARG A 144 -15.88 -4.26 3.99
CA ARG A 144 -16.49 -3.81 2.73
C ARG A 144 -15.55 -3.98 1.53
N LEU A 145 -14.24 -3.78 1.73
CA LEU A 145 -13.24 -4.06 0.69
C LEU A 145 -13.25 -5.55 0.30
N CYS A 146 -13.27 -6.45 1.28
CA CYS A 146 -13.34 -7.89 1.02
C CYS A 146 -14.65 -8.30 0.35
N GLU A 147 -15.79 -7.79 0.82
CA GLU A 147 -17.11 -8.07 0.25
C GLU A 147 -17.16 -7.67 -1.22
N ARG A 148 -16.68 -6.46 -1.54
CA ARG A 148 -16.69 -5.98 -2.91
C ARG A 148 -15.70 -6.71 -3.82
N ALA A 149 -14.50 -7.02 -3.32
CA ALA A 149 -13.54 -7.85 -4.06
C ALA A 149 -14.12 -9.24 -4.39
N ARG A 150 -14.83 -9.85 -3.45
CA ARG A 150 -15.54 -11.11 -3.67
C ARG A 150 -16.62 -10.98 -4.75
N GLU A 151 -17.41 -9.91 -4.76
CA GLU A 151 -18.42 -9.66 -5.80
C GLU A 151 -17.81 -9.59 -7.20
N LYS A 152 -16.55 -9.20 -7.32
CA LYS A 152 -15.77 -9.23 -8.56
C LYS A 152 -15.09 -10.59 -8.83
N GLY A 153 -15.44 -11.62 -8.07
CA GLY A 153 -14.95 -12.99 -8.27
C GLY A 153 -13.57 -13.28 -7.67
N LEU A 154 -13.02 -12.37 -6.86
CA LEU A 154 -11.76 -12.61 -6.15
C LEU A 154 -12.01 -13.43 -4.90
N ARG A 155 -10.94 -14.07 -4.41
CA ARG A 155 -10.89 -14.75 -3.11
C ARG A 155 -10.13 -13.87 -2.12
N PRO A 156 -10.78 -12.93 -1.43
CA PRO A 156 -10.14 -12.07 -0.47
C PRO A 156 -9.95 -12.79 0.87
N LEU A 157 -8.89 -12.41 1.57
CA LEU A 157 -8.64 -12.75 2.96
C LEU A 157 -8.61 -11.48 3.81
N LEU A 158 -9.44 -11.45 4.86
CA LEU A 158 -9.39 -10.42 5.88
C LEU A 158 -8.56 -10.92 7.07
N ILE A 159 -7.52 -10.17 7.42
CA ILE A 159 -6.65 -10.47 8.57
C ILE A 159 -6.93 -9.45 9.67
N ASP A 160 -7.35 -9.93 10.84
CA ASP A 160 -7.50 -9.10 12.03
C ASP A 160 -6.13 -8.92 12.71
N GLY A 161 -5.55 -7.74 12.56
CA GLY A 161 -4.29 -7.34 13.18
C GLY A 161 -4.46 -6.60 14.51
N ASN A 162 -5.71 -6.47 15.01
CA ASN A 162 -5.97 -5.82 16.27
C ASN A 162 -5.77 -6.77 17.44
N MET A 163 -4.54 -6.93 17.90
CA MET A 163 -4.19 -7.83 19.00
C MET A 163 -4.72 -7.39 20.37
N ARG A 164 -5.06 -6.11 20.53
CA ARG A 164 -5.60 -5.60 21.80
C ARG A 164 -7.08 -5.92 21.97
N GLN A 165 -7.79 -5.93 20.85
CA GLN A 165 -9.22 -6.17 20.82
C GLN A 165 -9.59 -6.84 19.51
N SER A 166 -9.82 -8.15 19.51
CA SER A 166 -10.23 -8.91 18.33
C SER A 166 -11.53 -8.36 17.74
N SER A 167 -11.39 -7.36 16.87
CA SER A 167 -12.50 -6.56 16.38
C SER A 167 -13.36 -7.34 15.39
N GLN A 168 -12.74 -8.13 14.52
CA GLN A 168 -13.44 -8.94 13.52
C GLN A 168 -14.21 -10.08 14.20
N ARG A 169 -13.60 -10.74 15.19
CA ARG A 169 -14.25 -11.82 15.93
C ARG A 169 -15.54 -11.35 16.60
N SER A 170 -15.48 -10.24 17.32
CA SER A 170 -16.63 -9.68 18.03
C SER A 170 -17.75 -9.27 17.08
N PHE A 171 -17.44 -8.94 15.85
CA PHE A 171 -18.43 -8.54 14.85
C PHE A 171 -19.18 -9.75 14.26
N PHE A 172 -18.47 -10.83 13.95
CA PHE A 172 -19.09 -12.03 13.34
C PHE A 172 -19.75 -12.95 14.37
N ASP A 173 -19.24 -13.01 15.57
CA ASP A 173 -19.70 -13.86 16.65
C ASP A 173 -19.62 -13.10 17.99
N PRO A 174 -20.55 -12.15 18.23
CA PRO A 174 -20.51 -11.27 19.41
C PRO A 174 -20.43 -11.99 20.75
N GLY A 175 -20.99 -13.18 20.83
CA GLY A 175 -20.91 -14.02 22.02
C GLY A 175 -19.72 -14.96 22.06
N GLN A 176 -18.87 -14.96 21.03
CA GLN A 176 -17.76 -15.89 20.83
C GLN A 176 -18.15 -17.36 21.06
N ARG A 177 -19.36 -17.72 20.64
CA ARG A 177 -19.97 -19.04 20.90
C ARG A 177 -19.42 -20.13 19.99
N MET A 178 -18.95 -19.76 18.80
CA MET A 178 -18.41 -20.71 17.85
C MET A 178 -16.92 -20.89 18.07
N PRO A 179 -16.40 -22.13 18.09
CA PRO A 179 -14.98 -22.35 18.13
C PRO A 179 -14.39 -21.83 16.82
N ALA A 180 -13.48 -20.87 16.92
CA ALA A 180 -12.75 -20.34 15.79
C ALA A 180 -11.26 -20.35 16.06
N ARG A 181 -10.49 -20.71 15.05
CA ARG A 181 -9.04 -20.63 15.09
C ARG A 181 -8.61 -19.19 14.92
N THR A 182 -7.44 -18.89 15.43
CA THR A 182 -6.84 -17.56 15.38
C THR A 182 -5.47 -17.65 14.70
N ILE A 183 -4.84 -16.53 14.45
CA ILE A 183 -3.46 -16.51 13.95
C ILE A 183 -2.48 -17.22 14.89
N ALA A 184 -2.76 -17.25 16.21
CA ALA A 184 -1.94 -18.00 17.17
C ALA A 184 -1.90 -19.51 16.88
N ASP A 185 -2.93 -20.05 16.26
CA ASP A 185 -3.04 -21.47 15.93
C ASP A 185 -2.27 -21.86 14.65
N TRP A 186 -1.91 -20.86 13.84
CA TRP A 186 -1.23 -21.10 12.58
C TRP A 186 0.17 -21.71 12.78
N ARG A 187 0.55 -22.57 11.85
CA ARG A 187 1.90 -23.12 11.67
C ARG A 187 2.28 -23.04 10.20
N PRO A 188 3.57 -22.92 9.85
CA PRO A 188 4.02 -22.87 8.46
C PRO A 188 3.45 -24.00 7.60
N GLY A 189 2.95 -23.66 6.42
CA GLY A 189 2.29 -24.59 5.50
C GLY A 189 0.80 -24.82 5.77
N MET A 190 0.21 -24.15 6.76
CA MET A 190 -1.16 -24.44 7.20
C MET A 190 -2.09 -23.20 7.24
N ALA A 191 -1.77 -22.14 6.49
CA ALA A 191 -2.56 -20.91 6.53
C ALA A 191 -4.05 -21.15 6.21
N ALA A 192 -4.35 -21.95 5.21
CA ALA A 192 -5.73 -22.27 4.83
C ALA A 192 -6.49 -23.09 5.88
N GLN A 193 -5.79 -23.82 6.77
CA GLN A 193 -6.41 -24.71 7.75
C GLN A 193 -6.46 -24.10 9.15
N TYR A 194 -5.40 -23.41 9.55
CA TYR A 194 -5.19 -22.99 10.94
C TYR A 194 -5.16 -21.46 11.11
N GLY A 195 -4.87 -20.72 10.07
CA GLY A 195 -4.81 -19.26 10.13
C GLY A 195 -6.09 -18.57 9.71
N ALA A 196 -6.83 -19.15 8.76
CA ALA A 196 -8.05 -18.57 8.23
C ALA A 196 -9.30 -19.37 8.64
N ASN A 197 -10.40 -18.66 8.80
CA ASN A 197 -11.72 -19.24 9.04
C ASN A 197 -12.57 -19.04 7.80
N SER A 198 -13.14 -20.13 7.29
CA SER A 198 -13.95 -20.08 6.09
C SER A 198 -15.16 -19.16 6.26
N GLY A 199 -15.43 -18.36 5.26
CA GLY A 199 -16.64 -17.56 5.18
C GLY A 199 -17.93 -18.33 5.37
N ARG A 200 -17.93 -19.63 5.09
CA ARG A 200 -19.10 -20.50 5.34
C ARG A 200 -19.40 -20.64 6.83
N MET A 201 -18.37 -20.69 7.69
CA MET A 201 -18.56 -20.83 9.13
C MET A 201 -19.37 -19.66 9.73
N PHE A 202 -19.18 -18.45 9.20
CA PHE A 202 -19.82 -17.22 9.69
C PHE A 202 -20.83 -16.63 8.70
N ASN A 203 -21.11 -17.33 7.61
CA ASN A 203 -22.02 -16.86 6.53
C ASN A 203 -21.62 -15.50 5.92
N ILE A 204 -20.32 -15.24 5.79
CA ILE A 204 -19.79 -13.98 5.25
C ILE A 204 -19.28 -14.07 3.82
N GLY A 205 -18.99 -15.28 3.36
CA GLY A 205 -18.64 -15.56 1.96
C GLY A 205 -17.19 -15.30 1.57
N TYR A 206 -16.31 -14.90 2.51
CA TYR A 206 -14.85 -14.80 2.34
C TYR A 206 -14.14 -15.29 3.60
N ASP A 207 -12.83 -15.56 3.50
CA ASP A 207 -12.05 -16.06 4.63
C ASP A 207 -11.59 -14.94 5.56
N VAL A 208 -11.53 -15.23 6.85
CA VAL A 208 -11.09 -14.31 7.89
C VAL A 208 -10.09 -15.00 8.80
N SER A 209 -8.99 -14.34 9.09
CA SER A 209 -8.04 -14.73 10.12
C SER A 209 -8.24 -13.84 11.35
N PHE A 210 -8.67 -14.43 12.44
CA PHE A 210 -8.94 -13.70 13.65
C PHE A 210 -7.65 -13.41 14.43
N ALA A 211 -7.62 -12.24 15.07
CA ALA A 211 -6.60 -11.92 16.04
C ALA A 211 -6.62 -12.94 17.20
N PRO A 212 -5.48 -13.16 17.86
CA PRO A 212 -5.40 -13.98 19.06
C PRO A 212 -6.36 -13.50 20.15
N PRO A 213 -6.82 -14.39 21.04
CA PRO A 213 -7.60 -13.98 22.18
C PRO A 213 -6.77 -13.06 23.10
N ALA A 214 -7.44 -12.20 23.85
CA ALA A 214 -6.78 -11.30 24.78
C ALA A 214 -5.82 -12.06 25.72
N GLY A 215 -4.58 -11.57 25.82
CA GLY A 215 -3.53 -12.19 26.62
C GLY A 215 -2.67 -13.23 25.90
N ALA A 216 -3.03 -13.67 24.68
CA ALA A 216 -2.15 -14.48 23.87
C ALA A 216 -1.08 -13.59 23.21
N MET A 217 0.18 -13.87 23.50
CA MET A 217 1.31 -13.14 22.92
C MET A 217 1.68 -13.74 21.56
N VAL A 218 1.44 -12.98 20.51
CA VAL A 218 1.85 -13.31 19.14
C VAL A 218 2.67 -12.14 18.61
N SER A 219 3.88 -12.42 18.12
CA SER A 219 4.76 -11.38 17.59
C SER A 219 4.33 -10.92 16.19
N TRP A 220 4.75 -9.73 15.79
CA TRP A 220 4.57 -9.26 14.41
C TRP A 220 5.34 -10.10 13.41
N ASP A 221 6.46 -10.74 13.80
CA ASP A 221 7.16 -11.72 12.98
C ASP A 221 6.28 -12.91 12.61
N HIS A 222 5.51 -13.42 13.56
CA HIS A 222 4.56 -14.50 13.33
C HIS A 222 3.44 -14.07 12.36
N TYR A 223 2.91 -12.84 12.53
CA TYR A 223 1.96 -12.25 11.57
C TYR A 223 2.57 -12.11 10.18
N ARG A 224 3.80 -11.61 10.07
CA ARG A 224 4.47 -11.48 8.77
C ARG A 224 4.66 -12.83 8.09
N ALA A 225 5.13 -13.81 8.81
CA ALA A 225 5.30 -15.17 8.26
C ALA A 225 3.96 -15.76 7.79
N TYR A 226 2.89 -15.56 8.55
CA TYR A 226 1.54 -15.95 8.13
C TYR A 226 1.08 -15.22 6.87
N ILE A 227 1.26 -13.90 6.80
CA ILE A 227 0.86 -13.08 5.65
C ILE A 227 1.59 -13.51 4.38
N GLU A 228 2.90 -13.78 4.47
CA GLU A 228 3.68 -14.24 3.31
C GLU A 228 3.20 -15.60 2.77
N GLU A 229 2.73 -16.49 3.62
CA GLU A 229 2.09 -17.74 3.19
C GLU A 229 0.69 -17.45 2.61
N ALA A 230 -0.11 -16.66 3.31
CA ALA A 230 -1.47 -16.34 2.91
C ALA A 230 -1.52 -15.66 1.53
N ARG A 231 -0.61 -14.75 1.23
CA ARG A 231 -0.53 -14.05 -0.06
C ARG A 231 -0.30 -14.97 -1.27
N LYS A 232 0.11 -16.21 -1.04
CA LYS A 232 0.25 -17.24 -2.09
C LYS A 232 -1.04 -18.01 -2.32
N LEU A 233 -2.01 -17.94 -1.41
CA LEU A 233 -3.22 -18.76 -1.39
C LEU A 233 -4.49 -17.98 -1.74
N TRP A 234 -4.52 -16.68 -1.50
CA TRP A 234 -5.65 -15.78 -1.79
C TRP A 234 -5.31 -14.78 -2.89
N ASP A 235 -6.33 -14.17 -3.47
CA ASP A 235 -6.16 -13.23 -4.59
C ASP A 235 -5.99 -11.78 -4.12
N PHE A 236 -6.41 -11.49 -2.89
CA PHE A 236 -6.36 -10.17 -2.27
C PHE A 236 -6.31 -10.30 -0.75
N VAL A 237 -5.49 -9.51 -0.09
CA VAL A 237 -5.36 -9.51 1.38
C VAL A 237 -5.66 -8.12 1.94
N VAL A 238 -6.53 -8.07 2.94
CA VAL A 238 -6.83 -6.85 3.72
C VAL A 238 -6.37 -7.08 5.15
N LEU A 239 -5.46 -6.26 5.63
CA LEU A 239 -4.97 -6.29 7.00
C LEU A 239 -5.63 -5.15 7.80
N ASP A 240 -6.56 -5.50 8.69
CA ASP A 240 -7.24 -4.55 9.59
C ASP A 240 -6.39 -4.34 10.84
N LEU A 241 -5.67 -3.21 10.92
CA LEU A 241 -4.82 -2.88 12.06
C LEU A 241 -5.53 -1.97 13.06
N ASP A 242 -5.06 -2.01 14.29
CA ASP A 242 -5.44 -1.04 15.33
C ASP A 242 -4.97 0.38 14.95
N ARG A 243 -5.30 1.34 15.79
CA ARG A 243 -4.77 2.70 15.69
C ARG A 243 -3.25 2.69 15.85
N ILE A 244 -2.61 3.58 15.10
CA ILE A 244 -1.17 3.81 15.15
C ILE A 244 -0.88 5.28 15.46
N SER A 245 0.26 5.55 16.06
CA SER A 245 0.77 6.91 16.28
C SER A 245 2.09 7.15 15.54
N ALA A 246 2.50 8.40 15.47
CA ALA A 246 3.79 8.76 14.87
C ALA A 246 4.97 8.14 15.65
N ASP A 247 4.86 8.07 16.97
CA ASP A 247 5.91 7.53 17.85
C ASP A 247 6.06 6.00 17.71
N ASP A 248 4.97 5.31 17.34
CA ASP A 248 4.98 3.86 17.14
C ASP A 248 5.77 3.43 15.90
N LEU A 249 6.04 4.33 14.96
CA LEU A 249 6.70 3.99 13.68
C LEU A 249 8.15 3.49 13.86
N GLN A 250 8.82 3.92 14.91
CA GLN A 250 10.21 3.52 15.20
C GLN A 250 10.32 2.18 15.95
N ASP A 251 9.25 1.71 16.57
CA ASP A 251 9.27 0.49 17.39
C ASP A 251 8.67 -0.70 16.63
N SER A 252 9.54 -1.65 16.26
CA SER A 252 9.14 -2.88 15.56
C SER A 252 8.18 -3.78 16.35
N ASN A 253 8.00 -3.55 17.65
CA ASN A 253 7.04 -4.27 18.48
C ASN A 253 5.62 -3.67 18.42
N THR A 254 5.46 -2.54 17.77
CA THR A 254 4.15 -1.92 17.53
C THR A 254 3.54 -2.33 16.19
N ALA A 255 2.24 -2.11 16.03
CA ALA A 255 1.57 -2.33 14.74
C ALA A 255 2.14 -1.43 13.63
N ALA A 256 2.53 -0.20 13.96
CA ALA A 256 3.11 0.74 13.01
C ALA A 256 4.50 0.29 12.55
N GLY A 257 5.46 0.14 13.47
CA GLY A 257 6.83 -0.23 13.14
C GLY A 257 6.97 -1.69 12.70
N GLY A 258 6.17 -2.60 13.26
CA GLY A 258 6.23 -4.03 12.93
C GLY A 258 5.50 -4.43 11.65
N MET A 259 4.48 -3.67 11.23
CA MET A 259 3.65 -4.01 10.06
C MET A 259 3.60 -2.90 9.02
N VAL A 260 3.21 -1.67 9.38
CA VAL A 260 3.04 -0.60 8.39
C VAL A 260 4.38 -0.28 7.72
N VAL A 261 5.42 0.00 8.52
CA VAL A 261 6.72 0.39 7.98
C VAL A 261 7.29 -0.67 7.02
N PRO A 262 7.48 -1.95 7.41
CA PRO A 262 8.11 -2.93 6.52
C PRO A 262 7.28 -3.23 5.26
N TYR A 263 5.97 -3.30 5.34
CA TYR A 263 5.14 -3.61 4.19
C TYR A 263 5.00 -2.43 3.23
N VAL A 264 4.84 -1.20 3.73
CA VAL A 264 4.77 -0.01 2.89
C VAL A 264 6.12 0.25 2.21
N LEU A 265 7.24 0.07 2.91
CA LEU A 265 8.57 0.08 2.30
C LEU A 265 8.75 -1.00 1.23
N ALA A 266 8.11 -2.13 1.41
CA ALA A 266 8.06 -3.18 0.41
C ALA A 266 7.11 -2.90 -0.76
N GLY A 267 6.38 -1.76 -0.76
CA GLY A 267 5.47 -1.32 -1.82
C GLY A 267 4.03 -1.81 -1.64
N ASP A 268 3.66 -2.34 -0.47
CA ASP A 268 2.26 -2.61 -0.15
C ASP A 268 1.55 -1.31 0.24
N LEU A 269 0.24 -1.29 0.12
CA LEU A 269 -0.56 -0.08 0.27
C LEU A 269 -1.10 0.06 1.70
N CYS A 270 -1.11 1.29 2.20
CA CYS A 270 -1.66 1.63 3.51
C CYS A 270 -2.79 2.64 3.36
N LEU A 271 -3.99 2.27 3.76
CA LEU A 271 -5.15 3.15 3.85
C LEU A 271 -5.26 3.72 5.26
N VAL A 272 -5.11 5.03 5.38
CA VAL A 272 -5.33 5.76 6.62
C VAL A 272 -6.75 6.34 6.61
N ILE A 273 -7.58 5.88 7.53
CA ILE A 273 -8.93 6.41 7.68
C ILE A 273 -8.92 7.56 8.69
N VAL A 274 -9.46 8.70 8.28
CA VAL A 274 -9.50 9.93 9.04
C VAL A 274 -10.94 10.23 9.42
N LYS A 275 -11.22 10.50 10.68
CA LYS A 275 -12.53 11.00 11.11
C LYS A 275 -12.59 12.52 10.95
N ALA A 276 -13.61 13.02 10.30
CA ALA A 276 -13.84 14.46 10.18
C ALA A 276 -13.97 15.09 11.58
N GLY A 277 -13.26 16.19 11.79
CA GLY A 277 -13.21 16.96 13.02
C GLY A 277 -11.84 17.59 13.23
N VAL A 278 -11.79 18.81 13.71
CA VAL A 278 -10.56 19.63 13.82
C VAL A 278 -9.45 18.92 14.59
N GLN A 279 -9.77 18.34 15.74
CA GLN A 279 -8.79 17.65 16.57
C GLN A 279 -8.27 16.38 15.91
N THR A 280 -9.17 15.52 15.41
CA THR A 280 -8.80 14.25 14.77
C THR A 280 -8.02 14.44 13.49
N GLN A 281 -8.32 15.50 12.74
CA GLN A 281 -7.56 15.89 11.56
C GLN A 281 -6.17 16.44 11.91
N GLY A 282 -6.05 17.21 12.99
CA GLY A 282 -4.77 17.67 13.50
C GLY A 282 -3.86 16.51 13.92
N ASP A 283 -4.42 15.55 14.64
CA ASP A 283 -3.69 14.36 15.11
C ASP A 283 -3.24 13.48 13.94
N VAL A 284 -4.07 13.32 12.90
CA VAL A 284 -3.69 12.53 11.72
C VAL A 284 -2.60 13.21 10.90
N LEU A 285 -2.58 14.54 10.82
CA LEU A 285 -1.50 15.25 10.14
C LEU A 285 -0.15 15.02 10.82
N ASN A 286 -0.11 14.87 12.15
CA ASN A 286 1.08 14.47 12.87
C ASN A 286 1.59 13.09 12.41
N LEU A 287 0.69 12.10 12.33
CA LEU A 287 1.04 10.76 11.83
C LEU A 287 1.52 10.82 10.38
N LEU A 288 0.74 11.47 9.50
CA LEU A 288 1.07 11.54 8.07
C LEU A 288 2.37 12.29 7.79
N SER A 289 2.69 13.34 8.58
CA SER A 289 3.95 14.08 8.47
C SER A 289 5.16 13.27 8.98
N ALA A 290 4.94 12.25 9.79
CA ALA A 290 6.00 11.34 10.23
C ALA A 290 6.38 10.31 9.15
N PHE A 291 5.43 9.87 8.31
CA PHE A 291 5.68 8.83 7.31
C PHE A 291 6.90 9.08 6.42
N PRO A 292 7.11 10.28 5.85
CA PRO A 292 8.30 10.55 5.06
C PRO A 292 9.62 10.40 5.84
N ARG A 293 9.63 10.63 7.16
CA ARG A 293 10.83 10.46 7.99
C ARG A 293 11.28 9.01 8.09
N TYR A 294 10.36 8.07 7.88
CA TYR A 294 10.60 6.62 7.84
C TYR A 294 10.67 6.09 6.41
N GLY A 295 10.74 6.99 5.42
CA GLY A 295 10.87 6.64 4.01
C GLY A 295 9.61 6.02 3.40
N LEU A 296 8.43 6.16 4.02
CA LEU A 296 7.19 5.61 3.49
C LEU A 296 6.73 6.41 2.27
N PRO A 297 6.58 5.77 1.09
CA PRO A 297 6.18 6.44 -0.13
C PRO A 297 4.76 6.98 -0.04
N ARG A 298 4.58 8.24 -0.38
CA ARG A 298 3.23 8.83 -0.42
C ARG A 298 2.30 8.12 -1.41
N GLU A 299 2.85 7.52 -2.46
CA GLU A 299 2.13 6.75 -3.47
C GLU A 299 1.54 5.45 -2.91
N CYS A 300 2.12 4.94 -1.82
CA CYS A 300 1.62 3.79 -1.09
C CYS A 300 0.70 4.16 0.08
N ILE A 301 0.44 5.45 0.29
CA ILE A 301 -0.43 5.94 1.35
C ILE A 301 -1.73 6.45 0.74
N GLY A 302 -2.83 5.76 0.99
CA GLY A 302 -4.18 6.22 0.68
C GLY A 302 -4.82 6.89 1.89
N ILE A 303 -5.59 7.93 1.68
CA ILE A 303 -6.26 8.68 2.75
C ILE A 303 -7.75 8.76 2.41
N LYS A 304 -8.57 8.35 3.35
CA LYS A 304 -10.04 8.41 3.23
C LYS A 304 -10.64 9.10 4.45
N ASP A 305 -11.47 10.10 4.21
CA ASP A 305 -12.19 10.78 5.27
C ASP A 305 -13.53 10.10 5.57
N THR A 306 -13.88 10.02 6.86
CA THR A 306 -15.18 9.55 7.34
C THR A 306 -15.89 10.70 8.02
N VAL A 307 -17.07 11.07 7.52
CA VAL A 307 -17.86 12.20 8.01
C VAL A 307 -19.02 11.66 8.84
N PRO A 308 -19.11 12.02 10.12
CA PRO A 308 -20.22 11.60 11.00
C PRO A 308 -21.58 12.08 10.52
N VAL A 309 -22.63 11.37 10.93
CA VAL A 309 -24.02 11.76 10.66
C VAL A 309 -24.28 13.17 11.14
N GLY A 310 -24.94 13.97 10.30
CA GLY A 310 -25.35 15.35 10.62
C GLY A 310 -24.33 16.44 10.30
N MET A 311 -23.13 16.08 9.87
CA MET A 311 -22.14 17.05 9.38
C MET A 311 -22.35 17.30 7.88
N THR A 312 -22.83 18.46 7.48
CA THR A 312 -23.23 18.78 6.08
C THR A 312 -22.18 19.59 5.32
N ASP A 313 -21.37 20.38 6.01
CA ASP A 313 -20.45 21.36 5.41
C ASP A 313 -18.99 20.94 5.52
N TYR A 314 -18.75 19.61 5.50
CA TYR A 314 -17.40 19.10 5.58
C TYR A 314 -16.62 19.41 4.30
N ARG A 315 -15.38 19.86 4.51
CA ARG A 315 -14.38 20.03 3.44
C ARG A 315 -13.14 19.23 3.80
N PRO A 316 -12.69 18.32 2.92
CA PRO A 316 -11.46 17.58 3.12
C PRO A 316 -10.27 18.52 3.25
N LEU A 317 -9.27 18.11 4.01
CA LEU A 317 -7.97 18.76 4.00
C LEU A 317 -7.23 18.46 2.69
N ASP A 318 -6.25 19.30 2.35
CA ASP A 318 -5.31 18.97 1.29
C ASP A 318 -4.27 17.95 1.77
N TYR A 319 -4.48 16.70 1.39
CA TYR A 319 -3.59 15.60 1.72
C TYR A 319 -2.51 15.34 0.66
N SER A 320 -2.42 16.14 -0.40
CA SER A 320 -1.55 15.89 -1.56
C SER A 320 -0.07 15.74 -1.21
N ARG A 321 0.36 16.34 -0.08
CA ARG A 321 1.74 16.21 0.42
C ARG A 321 2.03 14.86 1.05
N TYR A 322 1.02 14.16 1.54
CA TYR A 322 1.15 12.99 2.39
C TYR A 322 0.77 11.68 1.71
N GLY A 323 -0.14 11.74 0.74
CA GLY A 323 -0.65 10.55 0.08
C GLY A 323 -1.68 10.84 -0.99
N ILE A 324 -2.38 9.79 -1.40
CA ILE A 324 -3.44 9.84 -2.39
C ILE A 324 -4.78 9.94 -1.66
N PHE A 325 -5.53 11.01 -1.92
CA PHE A 325 -6.87 11.14 -1.38
C PHE A 325 -7.86 10.29 -2.16
N LEU A 326 -8.50 9.35 -1.45
CA LEU A 326 -9.38 8.32 -2.04
C LEU A 326 -10.86 8.63 -1.86
N GLY A 327 -11.19 9.78 -1.25
CA GLY A 327 -12.56 10.25 -1.16
C GLY A 327 -13.09 10.40 0.26
N VAL A 328 -14.37 10.75 0.34
CA VAL A 328 -15.11 11.01 1.58
C VAL A 328 -16.22 9.99 1.72
N GLU A 329 -16.31 9.37 2.88
CA GLU A 329 -17.39 8.49 3.27
C GLU A 329 -18.32 9.23 4.24
N TYR A 330 -19.51 9.64 3.78
CA TYR A 330 -20.52 10.25 4.63
C TYR A 330 -21.33 9.15 5.33
N GLN A 331 -21.25 9.12 6.66
CA GLN A 331 -22.04 8.16 7.44
C GLN A 331 -23.51 8.57 7.48
N THR A 332 -24.39 7.61 7.28
CA THR A 332 -25.84 7.81 7.38
C THR A 332 -26.38 7.08 8.64
N VAL A 333 -27.55 7.51 9.10
CA VAL A 333 -28.24 6.83 10.22
C VAL A 333 -28.53 5.38 9.86
N GLU A 334 -28.93 5.14 8.61
CA GLU A 334 -29.20 3.80 8.10
C GLU A 334 -27.95 2.93 8.12
N ALA A 335 -26.82 3.43 7.61
CA ALA A 335 -25.53 2.74 7.67
C ALA A 335 -25.15 2.41 9.13
N GLY A 336 -25.32 3.36 10.05
CA GLY A 336 -25.08 3.15 11.48
C GLY A 336 -25.93 2.03 12.07
N ASN A 337 -27.20 1.96 11.73
CA ASN A 337 -28.13 0.90 12.18
C ASN A 337 -27.76 -0.48 11.59
N LEU A 338 -27.37 -0.52 10.32
CA LEU A 338 -26.91 -1.76 9.68
C LEU A 338 -25.60 -2.27 10.31
N ILE A 339 -24.65 -1.39 10.55
CA ILE A 339 -23.40 -1.71 11.27
C ILE A 339 -23.71 -2.24 12.66
N ALA A 340 -24.59 -1.57 13.42
CA ALA A 340 -25.00 -2.00 14.75
C ALA A 340 -25.67 -3.38 14.75
N SER A 341 -26.34 -3.76 13.65
CA SER A 341 -26.93 -5.09 13.47
C SER A 341 -25.96 -6.13 12.88
N GLY A 342 -24.66 -5.83 12.81
CA GLY A 342 -23.63 -6.74 12.29
C GLY A 342 -23.57 -6.85 10.78
N LYS A 343 -24.22 -5.95 10.04
CA LYS A 343 -24.20 -5.92 8.58
C LYS A 343 -23.15 -4.92 8.08
N SER A 344 -22.45 -5.27 7.04
CA SER A 344 -21.50 -4.38 6.36
C SER A 344 -21.69 -4.33 4.84
N ASN A 345 -22.49 -5.24 4.30
CA ASN A 345 -22.77 -5.29 2.87
C ASN A 345 -24.16 -4.70 2.59
N TRP A 346 -24.20 -3.46 2.15
CA TRP A 346 -25.37 -2.75 1.64
C TRP A 346 -24.96 -1.76 0.56
N ALA A 347 -25.84 -1.49 -0.36
CA ALA A 347 -25.63 -0.46 -1.37
C ALA A 347 -25.88 0.92 -0.77
N ASP A 348 -24.86 1.78 -0.80
CA ASP A 348 -24.94 3.17 -0.41
C ASP A 348 -23.99 3.99 -1.29
N SER A 349 -24.56 4.79 -2.18
CA SER A 349 -23.81 5.56 -3.16
C SER A 349 -22.76 6.49 -2.55
N ASN A 350 -22.98 6.99 -1.34
CA ASN A 350 -22.03 7.90 -0.68
C ASN A 350 -20.85 7.14 -0.06
N LEU A 351 -21.10 5.93 0.44
CA LEU A 351 -20.08 5.08 1.03
C LEU A 351 -19.29 4.33 -0.05
N ASP A 352 -19.96 3.96 -1.13
CA ASP A 352 -19.39 3.08 -2.14
C ASP A 352 -18.35 3.77 -3.02
N LEU A 353 -18.44 5.09 -3.23
CA LEU A 353 -17.48 5.81 -4.05
C LEU A 353 -16.05 5.70 -3.50
N ALA A 354 -15.84 6.01 -2.24
CA ALA A 354 -14.51 5.91 -1.62
C ALA A 354 -14.00 4.46 -1.57
N ARG A 355 -14.91 3.49 -1.44
CA ARG A 355 -14.59 2.06 -1.53
C ARG A 355 -14.11 1.67 -2.93
N GLU A 356 -14.85 2.04 -3.97
CA GLU A 356 -14.47 1.74 -5.36
C GLU A 356 -13.14 2.42 -5.72
N GLN A 357 -12.92 3.66 -5.31
CA GLN A 357 -11.65 4.36 -5.51
C GLN A 357 -10.48 3.66 -4.79
N THR A 358 -10.72 3.14 -3.58
CA THR A 358 -9.72 2.37 -2.85
C THR A 358 -9.39 1.07 -3.57
N LEU A 359 -10.40 0.35 -4.06
CA LEU A 359 -10.19 -0.91 -4.78
C LEU A 359 -9.53 -0.70 -6.14
N GLU A 360 -9.90 0.35 -6.87
CA GLU A 360 -9.22 0.73 -8.11
C GLU A 360 -7.74 1.05 -7.87
N TRP A 361 -7.43 1.73 -6.77
CA TRP A 361 -6.05 2.01 -6.39
C TRP A 361 -5.24 0.74 -6.06
N VAL A 362 -5.84 -0.25 -5.38
CA VAL A 362 -5.18 -1.50 -4.98
C VAL A 362 -5.17 -2.55 -6.08
N LEU A 363 -6.23 -2.59 -6.89
CA LEU A 363 -6.53 -3.63 -7.88
C LEU A 363 -6.91 -3.00 -9.24
N PRO A 364 -6.07 -2.15 -9.84
CA PRO A 364 -6.44 -1.34 -11.01
C PRO A 364 -6.87 -2.17 -12.24
N ASP A 365 -6.39 -3.41 -12.36
CA ASP A 365 -6.72 -4.29 -13.48
C ASP A 365 -8.06 -5.02 -13.34
N LYS A 366 -8.81 -4.77 -12.26
CA LYS A 366 -10.04 -5.52 -11.95
C LYS A 366 -11.33 -4.77 -12.29
N GLY A 367 -11.21 -3.54 -12.81
CA GLY A 367 -12.34 -2.75 -13.29
C GLY A 367 -13.30 -2.33 -12.16
N PHE A 368 -12.76 -1.84 -11.07
CA PHE A 368 -13.52 -1.11 -10.05
C PHE A 368 -13.68 0.33 -10.51
N GLU A 369 -14.55 0.55 -11.50
CA GLU A 369 -14.84 1.91 -11.93
C GLU A 369 -15.55 2.66 -10.81
N PRO A 370 -15.06 3.86 -10.41
CA PRO A 370 -15.82 4.72 -9.52
C PRO A 370 -17.17 5.01 -10.20
N ALA A 371 -18.26 4.72 -9.51
CA ALA A 371 -19.57 5.03 -10.03
C ALA A 371 -19.61 6.52 -10.39
N LYS A 372 -19.92 6.87 -11.62
CA LYS A 372 -20.13 8.25 -12.05
C LYS A 372 -21.39 8.76 -11.35
N PHE A 373 -21.23 9.36 -10.20
CA PHE A 373 -22.35 10.00 -9.51
C PHE A 373 -22.69 11.30 -10.21
N GLU A 374 -23.77 11.28 -10.95
CA GLU A 374 -24.45 12.52 -11.30
C GLU A 374 -24.97 13.16 -10.01
N VAL A 375 -24.33 14.21 -9.57
CA VAL A 375 -24.89 15.09 -8.55
C VAL A 375 -26.20 15.62 -9.13
N LYS A 376 -27.33 15.02 -8.77
CA LYS A 376 -28.64 15.59 -9.07
C LYS A 376 -28.69 16.96 -8.41
N LYS A 377 -28.40 18.00 -9.18
CA LYS A 377 -28.67 19.39 -8.74
C LYS A 377 -30.12 19.41 -8.33
N LYS A 378 -30.42 19.59 -7.04
CA LYS A 378 -31.76 19.89 -6.58
C LYS A 378 -32.20 21.12 -7.37
N LYS A 379 -33.16 20.95 -8.29
CA LYS A 379 -33.86 22.08 -8.92
C LYS A 379 -34.48 22.85 -7.79
N GLY A 380 -33.91 24.05 -7.51
CA GLY A 380 -34.51 24.99 -6.57
C GLY A 380 -35.93 25.31 -7.05
N TRP A 381 -36.87 24.96 -6.25
CA TRP A 381 -38.22 25.45 -6.40
C TRP A 381 -38.21 26.93 -6.02
N PHE A 382 -38.03 27.80 -7.02
CA PHE A 382 -38.42 29.19 -6.87
C PHE A 382 -39.94 29.24 -6.95
N HIS A 383 -40.59 29.31 -5.81
CA HIS A 383 -41.94 29.86 -5.76
C HIS A 383 -41.83 31.38 -6.05
N ARG A 384 -42.30 31.78 -7.21
CA ARG A 384 -42.74 33.15 -7.44
C ARG A 384 -44.09 33.29 -6.74
N GLY A 385 -44.19 34.09 -5.70
CA GLY A 385 -45.35 34.76 -5.20
C GLY A 385 -45.16 36.24 -5.39
#